data_1d42c625d6172f42a456a35b8f76db2e
#
_entry.id   1d42c625d6172f42a456a35b8f76db2e
#
_cell.length_a   1.000
_cell.length_b   1.000
_cell.length_c   1.000
_cell.angle_alpha   90.00
_cell.angle_beta   90.00
_cell.angle_gamma   90.00
#
_symmetry.space_group_name_H-M   'P 1'
#
loop_
_entity.id
_entity.type
_entity.pdbx_description
1 polymer ?
#
loop_
_entity_poly.entity_id
_entity_poly.type
_entity_poly.pdbx_seq_one_letter_code
_entity_poly.pdbx_strand_id
1 'polypeptide(L)'
;MKARRSLLASAALLLALASAGAPALADELPTFQLTFKADGTFEPQRLEVPAGRFKIELSNESKEPVEFESIPLRKEKVLGPGVKSFVVITISRPGEYPFFDDFHQDVKGTLVVKPKE
;
A
#
# COMPACT_ATOMS: atom_id res chain seq x y z
N MET A 1 -22.41 54.31 -21.50
CA MET A 1 -22.06 53.80 -21.24
C MET A 1 -21.63 53.09 -20.75
N LYS A 2 -21.42 52.83 -20.52
CA LYS A 2 -21.03 52.24 -20.10
C LYS A 2 -20.55 51.44 -19.45
N ALA A 3 -20.44 51.13 -19.28
CA ALA A 3 -20.00 50.53 -18.69
C ALA A 3 -19.85 49.70 -18.16
N ARG A 4 -19.81 49.44 -17.88
CA ARG A 4 -19.58 48.76 -17.31
C ARG A 4 -19.11 47.89 -16.88
N ARG A 5 -18.92 47.54 -16.66
CA ARG A 5 -18.46 46.87 -16.24
C ARG A 5 -17.95 46.16 -15.67
N SER A 6 -17.68 45.88 -15.48
CA SER A 6 -17.15 45.27 -14.95
C SER A 6 -17.04 44.49 -14.40
N LEU A 7 -17.00 44.26 -14.08
CA LEU A 7 -16.79 43.57 -13.45
C LEU A 7 -16.58 42.68 -13.12
N LEU A 8 -16.47 42.34 -12.86
CA LEU A 8 -16.31 41.59 -12.48
C LEU A 8 -15.88 40.71 -12.19
N ALA A 9 -15.60 40.44 -11.96
CA ALA A 9 -15.20 39.63 -11.70
C ALA A 9 -14.89 38.97 -11.05
N SER A 10 -14.63 38.85 -10.78
CA SER A 10 -14.23 38.25 -10.18
C SER A 10 -14.23 37.30 -9.60
N ALA A 11 -14.12 37.16 -9.38
CA ALA A 11 -14.10 36.35 -8.78
C ALA A 11 -13.95 35.25 -8.64
N ALA A 12 -13.88 35.03 -8.56
CA ALA A 12 -13.81 34.10 -8.37
C ALA A 12 -13.24 33.28 -8.00
N LEU A 13 -12.94 33.36 -7.94
CA LEU A 13 -12.53 32.60 -7.65
C LEU A 13 -12.30 32.02 -6.87
N LEU A 14 -12.09 32.05 -6.58
CA LEU A 14 -11.81 31.57 -5.84
C LEU A 14 -11.98 30.68 -5.41
N LEU A 15 -12.10 30.50 -5.41
CA LEU A 15 -12.31 29.71 -5.01
C LEU A 15 -11.96 28.72 -4.92
N ALA A 16 -11.81 28.59 -5.13
CA ALA A 16 -11.56 27.61 -5.19
C ALA A 16 -10.78 27.04 -4.51
N LEU A 17 -10.48 27.24 -4.42
CA LEU A 17 -9.81 26.80 -3.86
C LEU A 17 -9.86 26.16 -2.99
N ALA A 18 -9.89 26.42 -2.87
CA ALA A 18 -9.96 25.95 -1.92
C ALA A 18 -10.08 24.75 -1.75
N SER A 19 -10.38 24.56 -1.72
CA SER A 19 -10.68 23.52 -1.53
C SER A 19 -10.02 22.52 -1.46
N ALA A 20 -9.59 22.69 -1.43
CA ALA A 20 -9.19 21.82 -1.54
C ALA A 20 -8.51 20.87 -1.05
N GLY A 21 -7.89 20.48 -1.00
CA GLY A 21 -7.06 19.56 -0.72
C GLY A 21 -6.96 18.88 0.52
N ALA A 22 -7.52 19.29 1.40
CA ALA A 22 -7.38 18.74 2.70
C ALA A 22 -7.71 17.27 2.82
N PRO A 23 -8.70 16.77 2.14
CA PRO A 23 -9.12 15.39 2.38
C PRO A 23 -8.10 14.34 2.06
N ALA A 24 -7.16 14.64 1.21
CA ALA A 24 -6.24 13.62 0.77
C ALA A 24 -5.42 13.01 1.91
N LEU A 25 -5.24 13.77 2.99
CA LEU A 25 -4.41 13.29 4.07
C LEU A 25 -5.03 12.15 4.84
N ALA A 26 -6.35 12.04 4.80
CA ALA A 26 -7.02 11.05 5.61
C ALA A 26 -6.75 9.64 5.13
N ASP A 27 -6.29 9.48 3.89
CA ASP A 27 -6.13 8.16 3.33
C ASP A 27 -4.74 7.59 3.46
N GLU A 28 -3.86 8.32 4.07
CA GLU A 28 -2.49 7.85 4.15
C GLU A 28 -2.34 6.77 5.19
N LEU A 29 -1.86 5.63 4.76
CA LEU A 29 -1.53 4.53 5.64
C LEU A 29 -0.02 4.36 5.66
N PRO A 30 0.52 3.93 6.79
CA PRO A 30 1.91 3.47 6.76
C PRO A 30 2.06 2.43 5.67
N THR A 31 3.08 2.58 4.86
CA THR A 31 3.25 1.77 3.66
C THR A 31 4.63 1.13 3.67
N PHE A 32 4.66 -0.14 3.36
CA PHE A 32 5.89 -0.94 3.37
C PHE A 32 6.01 -1.65 2.04
N GLN A 33 7.23 -2.02 1.67
CA GLN A 33 7.51 -2.62 0.39
C GLN A 33 7.89 -4.08 0.55
N LEU A 34 7.38 -4.94 -0.32
CA LEU A 34 7.76 -6.35 -0.37
C LEU A 34 7.93 -6.73 -1.83
N THR A 35 9.10 -7.23 -2.16
CA THR A 35 9.43 -7.59 -3.53
C THR A 35 9.60 -9.09 -3.65
N PHE A 36 8.97 -9.67 -4.68
CA PHE A 36 9.23 -11.02 -5.12
C PHE A 36 10.37 -10.90 -6.14
N LYS A 37 11.55 -11.32 -5.74
CA LYS A 37 12.73 -11.08 -6.56
C LYS A 37 12.84 -12.09 -7.68
N ALA A 38 13.63 -11.73 -8.69
CA ALA A 38 13.81 -12.60 -9.83
C ALA A 38 14.40 -13.96 -9.47
N ASP A 39 15.16 -14.02 -8.37
CA ASP A 39 15.77 -15.28 -7.92
C ASP A 39 14.84 -16.14 -7.08
N GLY A 40 13.60 -15.73 -6.91
CA GLY A 40 12.61 -16.52 -6.18
C GLY A 40 12.58 -16.30 -4.69
N THR A 41 13.18 -15.22 -4.20
CA THR A 41 13.15 -14.91 -2.78
C THR A 41 12.39 -13.62 -2.53
N PHE A 42 12.00 -13.41 -1.27
CA PHE A 42 11.40 -12.14 -0.87
C PHE A 42 12.46 -11.14 -0.44
N GLU A 43 12.16 -9.88 -0.67
CA GLU A 43 12.97 -8.78 -0.15
C GLU A 43 12.04 -7.73 0.44
N PRO A 44 12.03 -7.49 1.74
CA PRO A 44 12.82 -8.22 2.75
C PRO A 44 12.13 -9.53 3.11
N GLN A 45 12.89 -10.45 3.66
CA GLN A 45 12.34 -11.71 4.11
C GLN A 45 11.65 -11.58 5.45
N ARG A 46 12.06 -10.59 6.21
CA ARG A 46 11.48 -10.27 7.51
C ARG A 46 11.04 -8.82 7.44
N LEU A 47 9.74 -8.58 7.46
CA LEU A 47 9.19 -7.25 7.30
C LEU A 47 8.60 -6.81 8.63
N GLU A 48 9.15 -5.74 9.21
CA GLU A 48 8.70 -5.22 10.49
C GLU A 48 7.73 -4.07 10.28
N VAL A 49 6.59 -4.13 10.95
CA VAL A 49 5.56 -3.10 10.84
C VAL A 49 4.98 -2.85 12.22
N PRO A 50 4.46 -1.64 12.47
CA PRO A 50 3.74 -1.39 13.73
C PRO A 50 2.34 -2.00 13.66
N ALA A 51 1.81 -2.36 14.81
CA ALA A 51 0.44 -2.83 14.91
C ALA A 51 -0.51 -1.74 14.43
N GLY A 52 -1.64 -2.15 13.87
CA GLY A 52 -2.64 -1.24 13.35
C GLY A 52 -2.98 -1.57 11.93
N ARG A 53 -3.34 -0.56 11.17
CA ARG A 53 -3.69 -0.71 9.78
C ARG A 53 -2.57 -0.16 8.91
N PHE A 54 -2.18 -0.93 7.91
CA PHE A 54 -1.07 -0.54 7.04
C PHE A 54 -1.24 -1.18 5.67
N LYS A 55 -0.42 -0.71 4.74
CA LYS A 55 -0.42 -1.21 3.38
C LYS A 55 0.95 -1.82 3.07
N ILE A 56 0.94 -2.96 2.41
CA ILE A 56 2.17 -3.53 1.85
C ILE A 56 2.05 -3.43 0.34
N GLU A 57 2.97 -2.72 -0.27
CA GLU A 57 3.07 -2.67 -1.72
C GLU A 57 3.89 -3.85 -2.18
N LEU A 58 3.34 -4.57 -3.14
CA LEU A 58 3.91 -5.81 -3.64
C LEU A 58 4.44 -5.58 -5.05
N SER A 59 5.61 -6.13 -5.33
CA SER A 59 6.20 -6.00 -6.64
C SER A 59 6.74 -7.37 -7.06
N ASN A 60 6.31 -7.84 -8.23
CA ASN A 60 6.79 -9.10 -8.78
C ASN A 60 7.86 -8.81 -9.83
N GLU A 61 9.11 -9.02 -9.47
CA GLU A 61 10.23 -8.80 -10.37
C GLU A 61 10.67 -10.07 -11.09
N SER A 62 9.91 -11.13 -10.95
CA SER A 62 10.22 -12.38 -11.61
C SER A 62 9.47 -12.50 -12.93
N LYS A 63 9.76 -13.57 -13.65
CA LYS A 63 9.10 -13.82 -14.93
C LYS A 63 7.95 -14.78 -14.81
N GLU A 64 7.55 -15.11 -13.60
CA GLU A 64 6.46 -16.04 -13.33
C GLU A 64 5.42 -15.38 -12.47
N PRO A 65 4.18 -15.86 -12.50
CA PRO A 65 3.19 -15.37 -11.53
C PRO A 65 3.59 -15.79 -10.12
N VAL A 66 3.26 -14.96 -9.16
CA VAL A 66 3.52 -15.22 -7.75
C VAL A 66 2.25 -14.93 -6.97
N GLU A 67 2.19 -15.46 -5.78
CA GLU A 67 1.04 -15.18 -4.92
C GLU A 67 1.51 -14.95 -3.50
N PHE A 68 1.28 -13.72 -3.01
CA PHE A 68 1.45 -13.44 -1.59
C PHE A 68 0.31 -14.12 -0.84
N GLU A 69 0.64 -14.93 0.16
CA GLU A 69 -0.37 -15.54 0.99
C GLU A 69 0.06 -15.58 2.44
N SER A 70 -0.85 -15.17 3.34
CA SER A 70 -0.65 -15.33 4.77
C SER A 70 -1.91 -15.95 5.34
N ILE A 71 -1.79 -17.18 5.79
CA ILE A 71 -2.92 -17.91 6.32
C ILE A 71 -3.43 -17.29 7.62
N PRO A 72 -2.56 -16.96 8.59
CA PRO A 72 -3.08 -16.35 9.81
C PRO A 72 -3.70 -14.99 9.60
N LEU A 73 -3.32 -14.26 8.56
CA LEU A 73 -3.90 -12.95 8.28
C LEU A 73 -5.05 -13.02 7.30
N ARG A 74 -5.27 -14.18 6.70
CA ARG A 74 -6.33 -14.39 5.72
C ARG A 74 -6.20 -13.42 4.56
N LYS A 75 -4.99 -13.26 4.06
CA LYS A 75 -4.72 -12.38 2.92
C LYS A 75 -4.05 -13.17 1.82
N GLU A 76 -4.45 -12.85 0.58
CA GLU A 76 -3.79 -13.41 -0.57
C GLU A 76 -3.91 -12.43 -1.72
N LYS A 77 -2.89 -12.43 -2.58
CA LYS A 77 -2.86 -11.55 -3.72
C LYS A 77 -1.96 -12.15 -4.79
N VAL A 78 -2.53 -12.36 -5.96
CA VAL A 78 -1.79 -12.90 -7.11
C VAL A 78 -1.26 -11.74 -7.93
N LEU A 79 0.01 -11.84 -8.34
CA LEU A 79 0.62 -10.87 -9.24
C LEU A 79 1.22 -11.60 -10.44
N GLY A 80 0.85 -11.15 -11.63
CA GLY A 80 1.52 -11.61 -12.84
C GLY A 80 2.96 -11.11 -12.90
N PRO A 81 3.74 -11.62 -13.87
CA PRO A 81 5.13 -11.18 -14.02
C PRO A 81 5.20 -9.66 -14.20
N GLY A 82 6.10 -9.03 -13.46
CA GLY A 82 6.33 -7.60 -13.58
C GLY A 82 5.23 -6.72 -13.00
N VAL A 83 4.22 -7.30 -12.37
CA VAL A 83 3.07 -6.54 -11.88
C VAL A 83 3.35 -6.02 -10.48
N LYS A 84 2.83 -4.84 -10.20
CA LYS A 84 2.82 -4.24 -8.86
C LYS A 84 1.40 -4.15 -8.37
N SER A 85 1.21 -4.37 -7.08
CA SER A 85 -0.10 -4.26 -6.46
C SER A 85 0.10 -4.00 -4.98
N PHE A 86 -0.94 -4.23 -4.17
CA PHE A 86 -0.81 -4.02 -2.73
C PHE A 86 -1.86 -4.83 -1.98
N VAL A 87 -1.62 -4.99 -0.69
CA VAL A 87 -2.62 -5.49 0.24
C VAL A 87 -2.70 -4.54 1.42
N VAL A 88 -3.89 -4.40 1.97
CA VAL A 88 -4.11 -3.64 3.20
C VAL A 88 -4.41 -4.63 4.31
N ILE A 89 -3.70 -4.47 5.41
CA ILE A 89 -3.80 -5.40 6.53
C ILE A 89 -4.10 -4.59 7.80
N THR A 90 -4.99 -5.12 8.62
CA THR A 90 -5.25 -4.57 9.94
C THR A 90 -4.95 -5.67 10.95
N ILE A 91 -3.99 -5.41 11.84
CA ILE A 91 -3.61 -6.39 12.85
C ILE A 91 -3.20 -5.64 14.11
N SER A 92 -3.89 -5.91 15.21
CA SER A 92 -3.61 -5.20 16.45
C SER A 92 -2.72 -5.98 17.41
N ARG A 93 -2.58 -7.28 17.20
CA ARG A 93 -1.81 -8.11 18.10
C ARG A 93 -0.37 -8.22 17.62
N PRO A 94 0.60 -7.79 18.43
CA PRO A 94 2.00 -7.99 18.06
C PRO A 94 2.33 -9.46 17.96
N GLY A 95 3.31 -9.78 17.13
CA GLY A 95 3.73 -11.16 16.94
C GLY A 95 4.34 -11.35 15.59
N GLU A 96 4.57 -12.61 15.26
CA GLU A 96 5.15 -12.99 13.98
C GLU A 96 4.11 -13.75 13.18
N TYR A 97 3.93 -13.33 11.95
CA TYR A 97 2.89 -13.89 11.08
C TYR A 97 3.57 -14.34 9.79
N PRO A 98 3.55 -15.63 9.49
CA PRO A 98 4.22 -16.10 8.29
C PRO A 98 3.45 -15.72 7.03
N PHE A 99 4.17 -15.52 5.95
CA PHE A 99 3.60 -15.44 4.62
C PHE A 99 4.50 -16.23 3.66
N PHE A 100 3.97 -16.52 2.49
CA PHE A 100 4.70 -17.32 1.53
C PHE A 100 4.15 -17.05 0.13
N ASP A 101 4.86 -17.56 -0.87
CA ASP A 101 4.41 -17.50 -2.25
C ASP A 101 3.71 -18.82 -2.54
N ASP A 102 2.39 -18.77 -2.73
CA ASP A 102 1.63 -20.01 -2.89
C ASP A 102 1.99 -20.77 -4.16
N PHE A 103 2.53 -20.10 -5.16
CA PHE A 103 2.99 -20.78 -6.36
C PHE A 103 4.38 -21.37 -6.21
N HIS A 104 5.12 -21.00 -5.16
CA HIS A 104 6.47 -21.45 -4.88
C HIS A 104 6.61 -21.59 -3.38
N GLN A 105 6.07 -22.65 -2.83
CA GLN A 105 5.81 -22.73 -1.40
C GLN A 105 7.06 -22.81 -0.52
N ASP A 106 8.22 -23.02 -1.14
CA ASP A 106 9.47 -22.92 -0.40
C ASP A 106 9.88 -21.49 -0.12
N VAL A 107 9.28 -20.52 -0.79
CA VAL A 107 9.62 -19.11 -0.64
C VAL A 107 8.76 -18.54 0.47
N LYS A 108 9.38 -18.27 1.60
CA LYS A 108 8.68 -17.88 2.83
C LYS A 108 9.27 -16.63 3.44
N GLY A 109 8.43 -15.89 4.16
CA GLY A 109 8.85 -14.73 4.90
C GLY A 109 8.04 -14.58 6.17
N THR A 110 8.37 -13.56 6.93
CA THR A 110 7.72 -13.30 8.21
C THR A 110 7.37 -11.83 8.32
N LEU A 111 6.12 -11.57 8.66
CA LEU A 111 5.68 -10.24 9.03
C LEU A 111 5.81 -10.12 10.54
N VAL A 112 6.62 -9.18 11.00
CA VAL A 112 6.82 -8.96 12.42
C VAL A 112 6.02 -7.73 12.81
N VAL A 113 4.95 -7.94 13.55
CA VAL A 113 4.08 -6.85 13.99
C VAL A 113 4.53 -6.43 15.37
N LYS A 114 4.94 -5.18 15.48
CA LYS A 114 5.49 -4.63 16.72
C LYS A 114 4.42 -3.87 17.47
N PRO A 115 4.56 -3.73 18.79
CA PRO A 115 3.57 -2.95 19.53
C PRO A 115 3.46 -1.55 18.94
N LYS A 116 2.26 -1.04 18.97
CA LYS A 116 2.01 0.32 18.52
C LYS A 116 2.52 1.29 19.58
N GLU A 117 3.16 2.35 19.12
CA GLU A 117 3.73 3.35 20.03
C GLU A 117 2.81 4.51 20.27
#